data_48749e269b91e52deb2ec4c9edcacad2
#
_entry.id   48749e269b91e52deb2ec4c9edcacad2
#
_cell.length_a   1.000
_cell.length_b   1.000
_cell.length_c   1.000
_cell.angle_alpha   90.00
_cell.angle_beta   90.00
_cell.angle_gamma   90.00
#
_symmetry.space_group_name_H-M   'P 1'
#
loop_
_entity.id
_entity.type
_entity.pdbx_description
1 polymer ?
#
loop_
_entity_poly.entity_id
_entity_poly.type
_entity_poly.pdbx_seq_one_letter_code
_entity_poly.pdbx_strand_id
1 'polypeptide(L)'
;MKNLSNYCKSGLKSRVCAIIGSQWGDEGKGKLTDILAEKYDICARFNGGDNAGHTIVVGGKKFAFHLLPSGMLNQGTVNVIGNGVVVNLMSLKKELTSLDKNGIDYKGRLIVSDRAHLIFQCHIDADVQQESDSGDKMIGTTKK
;
A
#
# COMPACT_ATOMS: atom_id res chain seq x y z
N MET A 1 -22.29 -0.41 13.82
CA MET A 1 -21.24 0.25 13.03
C MET A 1 -21.81 1.54 12.48
N LYS A 2 -21.44 2.71 13.00
CA LYS A 2 -21.86 4.00 12.44
C LYS A 2 -21.21 4.17 11.07
N ASN A 3 -22.00 4.52 10.08
CA ASN A 3 -21.63 4.57 8.68
C ASN A 3 -20.52 5.62 8.45
N LEU A 4 -19.27 5.20 8.29
CA LEU A 4 -18.12 6.05 8.01
C LEU A 4 -18.33 6.97 6.78
N SER A 5 -19.23 6.58 5.86
CA SER A 5 -19.59 7.38 4.69
C SER A 5 -20.18 8.75 5.04
N ASN A 6 -20.85 8.89 6.19
CA ASN A 6 -21.44 10.15 6.61
C ASN A 6 -20.42 11.13 7.21
N TYR A 7 -19.33 10.62 7.80
CA TYR A 7 -18.25 11.47 8.31
C TYR A 7 -17.43 12.11 7.18
N CYS A 8 -17.32 11.42 6.05
CA CYS A 8 -16.56 11.91 4.90
C CYS A 8 -17.29 12.96 4.04
N LYS A 9 -18.63 12.99 4.07
CA LYS A 9 -19.42 13.87 3.17
C LYS A 9 -19.50 15.34 3.61
N SER A 10 -19.17 15.67 4.84
CA SER A 10 -19.41 17.03 5.40
C SER A 10 -18.19 17.79 5.92
N GLY A 11 -16.97 17.24 5.91
CA GLY A 11 -15.89 17.82 6.70
C GLY A 11 -14.51 18.00 6.09
N LEU A 12 -14.11 17.20 5.10
CA LEU A 12 -12.75 17.33 4.54
C LEU A 12 -12.69 18.38 3.42
N LYS A 13 -12.52 19.64 3.80
CA LYS A 13 -12.24 20.76 2.86
C LYS A 13 -10.76 20.89 2.54
N SER A 14 -9.91 20.01 3.09
CA SER A 14 -8.47 20.08 2.88
C SER A 14 -8.08 19.54 1.51
N ARG A 15 -7.19 20.25 0.81
CA ARG A 15 -6.60 19.82 -0.47
C ARG A 15 -5.62 18.66 -0.29
N VAL A 16 -5.11 18.46 0.93
CA VAL A 16 -4.16 17.41 1.28
C VAL A 16 -4.65 16.73 2.56
N CYS A 17 -4.65 15.39 2.55
CA CYS A 17 -4.97 14.56 3.71
C CYS A 17 -3.85 13.55 3.93
N ALA A 18 -3.33 13.45 5.15
CA ALA A 18 -2.36 12.43 5.53
C ALA A 18 -3.02 11.42 6.46
N ILE A 19 -2.87 10.13 6.15
CA ILE A 19 -3.33 9.02 6.98
C ILE A 19 -2.11 8.38 7.64
N ILE A 20 -1.98 8.58 8.94
CA ILE A 20 -0.88 8.06 9.74
C ILE A 20 -1.40 7.08 10.79
N GLY A 21 -0.61 6.04 11.10
CA GLY A 21 -0.91 5.13 12.20
C GLY A 21 -0.39 5.69 13.51
N SER A 22 -1.19 5.54 14.57
CA SER A 22 -0.81 5.91 15.93
C SER A 22 -0.55 4.70 16.83
N GLN A 23 -0.64 3.48 16.27
CA GLN A 23 -0.46 2.22 16.98
C GLN A 23 0.47 1.27 16.22
N TRP A 24 0.45 -0.01 16.57
CA TRP A 24 1.43 -1.03 16.16
C TRP A 24 1.12 -1.72 14.80
N GLY A 25 0.19 -1.23 14.03
CA GLY A 25 -0.29 -1.84 12.79
C GLY A 25 -1.75 -2.30 12.91
N ASP A 26 -2.29 -2.82 11.81
CA ASP A 26 -3.65 -3.39 11.70
C ASP A 26 -4.80 -2.44 12.10
N GLU A 27 -4.55 -1.12 12.19
CA GLU A 27 -5.58 -0.10 12.50
C GLU A 27 -6.56 0.13 11.34
N GLY A 28 -6.35 -0.49 10.20
CA GLY A 28 -7.21 -0.34 9.03
C GLY A 28 -6.92 0.88 8.17
N LYS A 29 -5.71 1.42 8.22
CA LYS A 29 -5.27 2.57 7.38
C LYS A 29 -5.56 2.39 5.90
N GLY A 30 -5.26 1.22 5.34
CA GLY A 30 -5.49 0.93 3.92
C GLY A 30 -6.96 1.05 3.53
N LYS A 31 -7.87 0.57 4.36
CA LYS A 31 -9.31 0.68 4.14
C LYS A 31 -9.81 2.12 4.22
N LEU A 32 -9.29 2.91 5.16
CA LEU A 32 -9.61 4.33 5.26
C LEU A 32 -9.07 5.10 4.05
N THR A 33 -7.85 4.77 3.61
CA THR A 33 -7.24 5.37 2.42
C THR A 33 -8.06 5.08 1.17
N ASP A 34 -8.54 3.86 0.99
CA ASP A 34 -9.38 3.46 -0.14
C ASP A 34 -10.66 4.31 -0.21
N ILE A 35 -11.37 4.44 0.92
CA ILE A 35 -12.59 5.25 1.01
C ILE A 35 -12.32 6.75 0.71
N LEU A 36 -11.20 7.27 1.17
CA LEU A 36 -10.84 8.68 0.98
C LEU A 36 -10.29 8.96 -0.41
N ALA A 37 -9.60 8.00 -1.03
CA ALA A 37 -8.96 8.15 -2.33
C ALA A 37 -9.96 8.54 -3.45
N GLU A 38 -11.24 8.17 -3.32
CA GLU A 38 -12.30 8.59 -4.24
C GLU A 38 -12.49 10.12 -4.32
N LYS A 39 -11.99 10.85 -3.31
CA LYS A 39 -12.16 12.31 -3.20
C LYS A 39 -10.93 13.10 -3.58
N TYR A 40 -9.84 12.41 -3.94
CA TYR A 40 -8.55 13.02 -4.24
C TYR A 40 -8.05 12.57 -5.60
N ASP A 41 -7.41 13.49 -6.31
CA ASP A 41 -6.82 13.23 -7.62
C ASP A 41 -5.56 12.35 -7.51
N ILE A 42 -4.89 12.40 -6.36
CA ILE A 42 -3.62 11.68 -6.13
C ILE A 42 -3.69 10.91 -4.82
N CYS A 43 -3.30 9.64 -4.88
CA CYS A 43 -3.07 8.80 -3.72
C CYS A 43 -1.60 8.41 -3.64
N ALA A 44 -0.87 8.92 -2.65
CA ALA A 44 0.56 8.67 -2.50
C ALA A 44 0.85 7.78 -1.30
N ARG A 45 1.61 6.71 -1.55
CA ARG A 45 2.26 5.94 -0.49
C ARG A 45 3.63 6.55 -0.26
N PHE A 46 3.89 7.05 0.94
CA PHE A 46 5.09 7.83 1.22
C PHE A 46 6.16 7.06 2.00
N ASN A 47 5.83 5.92 2.62
CA ASN A 47 6.79 5.11 3.38
C ASN A 47 6.41 3.62 3.44
N GLY A 48 7.30 2.82 4.04
CA GLY A 48 7.13 1.39 4.25
C GLY A 48 7.48 0.57 3.01
N GLY A 49 7.15 -0.71 3.04
CA GLY A 49 7.43 -1.68 1.97
C GLY A 49 6.24 -2.62 1.74
N ASP A 50 6.49 -3.83 1.29
CA ASP A 50 5.46 -4.84 1.02
C ASP A 50 4.99 -5.62 2.26
N ASN A 51 5.41 -5.20 3.46
CA ASN A 51 4.96 -5.72 4.75
C ASN A 51 3.55 -5.28 5.15
N ALA A 52 3.00 -4.24 4.52
CA ALA A 52 1.61 -3.85 4.72
C ALA A 52 0.71 -4.76 3.87
N GLY A 53 -0.32 -5.32 4.47
CA GLY A 53 -1.33 -6.09 3.75
C GLY A 53 -2.71 -5.46 3.98
N HIS A 54 -3.40 -5.08 2.91
CA HIS A 54 -4.80 -4.72 3.02
C HIS A 54 -5.58 -5.36 1.87
N THR A 55 -6.74 -5.87 2.22
CA THR A 55 -7.65 -6.46 1.24
C THR A 55 -8.78 -5.48 0.96
N ILE A 56 -8.93 -5.15 -0.31
CA ILE A 56 -10.03 -4.33 -0.81
C ILE A 56 -10.99 -5.24 -1.58
N VAL A 57 -12.28 -5.02 -1.44
CA VAL A 57 -13.31 -5.77 -2.18
C VAL A 57 -14.06 -4.80 -3.09
N VAL A 58 -13.94 -4.99 -4.40
CA VAL A 58 -14.64 -4.19 -5.41
C VAL A 58 -15.35 -5.13 -6.38
N GLY A 59 -16.65 -4.92 -6.58
CA GLY A 59 -17.43 -5.74 -7.50
C GLY A 59 -17.43 -7.25 -7.17
N GLY A 60 -17.34 -7.61 -5.88
CA GLY A 60 -17.23 -9.00 -5.42
C GLY A 60 -15.86 -9.63 -5.57
N LYS A 61 -14.89 -8.94 -6.15
CA LYS A 61 -13.51 -9.40 -6.28
C LYS A 61 -12.65 -8.87 -5.15
N LYS A 62 -11.78 -9.72 -4.60
CA LYS A 62 -10.82 -9.38 -3.55
C LYS A 62 -9.47 -9.02 -4.17
N PHE A 63 -8.94 -7.86 -3.81
CA PHE A 63 -7.60 -7.39 -4.16
C PHE A 63 -6.77 -7.28 -2.89
N ALA A 64 -5.65 -7.97 -2.83
CA ALA A 64 -4.69 -7.85 -1.75
C ALA A 64 -3.51 -7.02 -2.26
N PHE A 65 -3.38 -5.80 -1.73
CA PHE A 65 -2.24 -4.93 -2.02
C PHE A 65 -1.30 -4.90 -0.82
N HIS A 66 -0.02 -5.05 -1.11
CA HIS A 66 1.05 -4.94 -0.14
C HIS A 66 1.92 -3.71 -0.43
N LEU A 67 2.14 -3.42 -1.71
CA LEU A 67 3.01 -2.34 -2.16
C LEU A 67 2.24 -1.22 -2.87
N LEU A 68 1.26 -1.56 -3.70
CA LEU A 68 0.49 -0.58 -4.43
C LEU A 68 -0.33 0.34 -3.50
N PRO A 69 -0.45 1.64 -3.83
CA PRO A 69 -1.35 2.54 -3.12
C PRO A 69 -2.81 2.09 -3.21
N SER A 70 -3.59 2.31 -2.15
CA SER A 70 -4.99 1.86 -2.07
C SER A 70 -5.91 2.52 -3.10
N GLY A 71 -5.54 3.70 -3.61
CA GLY A 71 -6.30 4.39 -4.65
C GLY A 71 -6.24 3.75 -6.05
N MET A 72 -5.49 2.63 -6.21
CA MET A 72 -5.29 2.00 -7.51
C MET A 72 -6.57 1.51 -8.17
N LEU A 73 -7.58 1.14 -7.39
CA LEU A 73 -8.87 0.68 -7.89
C LEU A 73 -9.76 1.82 -8.39
N ASN A 74 -9.47 3.08 -8.03
CA ASN A 74 -10.20 4.26 -8.48
C ASN A 74 -9.62 4.74 -9.80
N GLN A 75 -10.39 4.67 -10.87
CA GLN A 75 -9.92 5.01 -12.22
C GLN A 75 -9.49 6.47 -12.40
N GLY A 76 -10.08 7.39 -11.62
CA GLY A 76 -9.76 8.83 -11.65
C GLY A 76 -8.53 9.23 -10.85
N THR A 77 -7.93 8.32 -10.07
CA THR A 77 -6.86 8.63 -9.13
C THR A 77 -5.49 8.26 -9.68
N VAL A 78 -4.56 9.19 -9.66
CA VAL A 78 -3.13 8.93 -9.92
C VAL A 78 -2.50 8.38 -8.64
N ASN A 79 -1.75 7.30 -8.77
CA ASN A 79 -1.15 6.60 -7.63
C ASN A 79 0.36 6.76 -7.65
N VAL A 80 0.95 7.13 -6.52
CA VAL A 80 2.37 7.41 -6.41
C VAL A 80 3.01 6.52 -5.36
N ILE A 81 4.07 5.83 -5.72
CA ILE A 81 5.00 5.19 -4.79
C ILE A 81 6.15 6.17 -4.57
N GLY A 82 6.19 6.78 -3.39
CA GLY A 82 7.14 7.83 -3.06
C GLY A 82 8.53 7.32 -2.69
N ASN A 83 9.46 8.25 -2.51
CA ASN A 83 10.87 7.97 -2.24
C ASN A 83 11.15 7.30 -0.89
N GLY A 84 10.25 7.44 0.09
CA GLY A 84 10.38 6.74 1.39
C GLY A 84 9.85 5.30 1.38
N VAL A 85 9.42 4.80 0.22
CA VAL A 85 8.95 3.42 0.08
C VAL A 85 10.13 2.52 -0.32
N VAL A 86 10.15 1.31 0.23
CA VAL A 86 11.07 0.26 -0.15
C VAL A 86 10.34 -0.72 -1.08
N VAL A 87 10.84 -0.84 -2.30
CA VAL A 87 10.16 -1.54 -3.40
C VAL A 87 10.80 -2.89 -3.66
N ASN A 88 10.03 -3.96 -3.46
CA ASN A 88 10.35 -5.29 -3.96
C ASN A 88 9.75 -5.45 -5.36
N LEU A 89 10.62 -5.54 -6.37
CA LEU A 89 10.18 -5.63 -7.78
C LEU A 89 9.37 -6.89 -8.08
N MET A 90 9.64 -7.98 -7.40
CA MET A 90 8.88 -9.23 -7.58
C MET A 90 7.46 -9.11 -7.02
N SER A 91 7.31 -8.47 -5.85
CA SER A 91 6.01 -8.17 -5.25
C SER A 91 5.24 -7.20 -6.12
N LEU A 92 5.87 -6.12 -6.57
CA LEU A 92 5.26 -5.15 -7.48
C LEU A 92 4.74 -5.83 -8.75
N LYS A 93 5.56 -6.66 -9.39
CA LYS A 93 5.17 -7.40 -10.60
C LYS A 93 3.97 -8.32 -10.37
N LYS A 94 3.91 -9.02 -9.23
CA LYS A 94 2.78 -9.88 -8.85
C LYS A 94 1.49 -9.07 -8.73
N GLU A 95 1.54 -7.92 -8.06
CA GLU A 95 0.37 -7.06 -7.89
C GLU A 95 -0.10 -6.46 -9.22
N LEU A 96 0.81 -5.97 -10.06
CA LEU A 96 0.48 -5.47 -11.40
C LEU A 96 -0.14 -6.56 -12.27
N THR A 97 0.41 -7.79 -12.25
CA THR A 97 -0.18 -8.92 -12.96
C THR A 97 -1.60 -9.24 -12.47
N SER A 98 -1.86 -9.05 -11.18
CA SER A 98 -3.20 -9.22 -10.62
C SER A 98 -4.17 -8.15 -11.13
N LEU A 99 -3.73 -6.90 -11.29
CA LEU A 99 -4.53 -5.84 -11.89
C LEU A 99 -4.86 -6.16 -13.35
N ASP A 100 -3.87 -6.57 -14.15
CA ASP A 100 -4.05 -6.96 -15.57
C ASP A 100 -5.08 -8.08 -15.71
N LYS A 101 -4.98 -9.15 -14.90
CA LYS A 101 -5.93 -10.27 -14.91
C LYS A 101 -7.36 -9.86 -14.58
N ASN A 102 -7.53 -8.77 -13.82
CA ASN A 102 -8.85 -8.26 -13.44
C ASN A 102 -9.32 -7.10 -14.34
N GLY A 103 -8.58 -6.76 -15.39
CA GLY A 103 -8.94 -5.70 -16.34
C GLY A 103 -8.82 -4.28 -15.77
N ILE A 104 -7.97 -4.09 -14.75
CA ILE A 104 -7.74 -2.77 -14.15
C ILE A 104 -6.54 -2.13 -14.83
N ASP A 105 -6.79 -1.05 -15.55
CA ASP A 105 -5.75 -0.27 -16.20
C ASP A 105 -5.02 0.60 -15.17
N TYR A 106 -3.71 0.43 -15.08
CA TYR A 106 -2.81 1.23 -14.24
C TYR A 106 -1.83 2.07 -15.04
N LYS A 107 -1.79 1.89 -16.37
CA LYS A 107 -0.85 2.60 -17.25
C LYS A 107 -1.13 4.10 -17.22
N GLY A 108 -0.07 4.87 -17.01
CA GLY A 108 -0.17 6.33 -16.86
C GLY A 108 -0.78 6.81 -15.53
N ARG A 109 -1.25 5.88 -14.68
CA ARG A 109 -1.82 6.21 -13.36
C ARG A 109 -0.97 5.73 -12.18
N LEU A 110 0.02 4.89 -12.43
CA LEU A 110 1.00 4.49 -11.43
C LEU A 110 2.34 5.16 -11.72
N ILE A 111 2.82 5.92 -10.76
CA ILE A 111 4.11 6.59 -10.79
C ILE A 111 4.96 6.02 -9.66
N VAL A 112 6.18 5.61 -9.96
CA VAL A 112 7.15 5.15 -8.96
C VAL A 112 8.30 6.15 -8.93
N SER A 113 8.65 6.61 -7.74
CA SER A 113 9.79 7.51 -7.56
C SER A 113 11.09 6.81 -7.98
N ASP A 114 11.89 7.49 -8.77
CA ASP A 114 13.24 7.07 -9.14
C ASP A 114 14.21 7.07 -7.94
N ARG A 115 13.77 7.64 -6.81
CA ARG A 115 14.51 7.69 -5.54
C ARG A 115 13.99 6.68 -4.52
N ALA A 116 13.02 5.82 -4.88
CA ALA A 116 12.59 4.73 -4.02
C ALA A 116 13.71 3.69 -3.88
N HIS A 117 13.85 3.11 -2.69
CA HIS A 117 14.84 2.08 -2.45
C HIS A 117 14.35 0.73 -2.99
N LEU A 118 15.27 -0.06 -3.56
CA LEU A 118 14.95 -1.38 -4.08
C LEU A 118 15.41 -2.47 -3.10
N ILE A 119 14.56 -3.47 -2.91
CA ILE A 119 14.90 -4.72 -2.25
C ILE A 119 15.28 -5.74 -3.32
N PHE A 120 16.47 -6.31 -3.18
CA PHE A 120 16.96 -7.45 -3.95
C PHE A 120 16.94 -8.71 -3.09
N GLN A 121 17.05 -9.88 -3.71
CA GLN A 121 17.05 -11.17 -3.00
C GLN A 121 18.15 -11.25 -1.93
N CYS A 122 19.34 -10.72 -2.20
CA CYS A 122 20.42 -10.69 -1.23
C CYS A 122 20.08 -9.96 0.07
N HIS A 123 19.23 -8.92 0.02
CA HIS A 123 18.77 -8.24 1.24
C HIS A 123 17.84 -9.12 2.05
N ILE A 124 16.96 -9.86 1.38
CA ILE A 124 16.02 -10.79 2.01
C ILE A 124 16.81 -11.95 2.66
N ASP A 125 17.78 -12.50 1.95
CA ASP A 125 18.60 -13.61 2.43
C ASP A 125 19.42 -13.20 3.66
N ALA A 126 20.01 -12.00 3.63
CA ALA A 126 20.77 -11.45 4.76
C ALA A 126 19.87 -11.24 6.00
N ASP A 127 18.66 -10.74 5.81
CA ASP A 127 17.71 -10.51 6.89
C ASP A 127 17.23 -11.83 7.52
N VAL A 128 16.92 -12.83 6.70
CA VAL A 128 16.57 -14.19 7.16
C VAL A 128 17.70 -14.83 7.96
N GLN A 129 18.95 -14.65 7.52
CA GLN A 129 20.12 -15.16 8.24
C GLN A 129 20.29 -14.46 9.59
N GLN A 130 20.16 -13.15 9.63
CA GLN A 130 20.25 -12.35 10.85
C GLN A 130 19.15 -12.70 11.86
N GLU A 131 17.92 -12.93 11.39
CA GLU A 131 16.81 -13.40 12.23
C GLU A 131 17.09 -14.79 12.80
N SER A 132 17.64 -15.70 12.00
CA SER A 132 17.99 -17.07 12.44
C SER A 132 19.05 -17.06 13.54
N ASP A 133 20.03 -16.15 13.42
CA ASP A 133 21.11 -16.03 14.41
C ASP A 133 20.65 -15.33 15.70
N SER A 134 19.56 -14.57 15.66
CA SER A 134 19.04 -13.80 16.80
C SER A 134 18.14 -14.61 17.74
N GLY A 135 17.72 -15.83 17.38
CA GLY A 135 16.90 -16.74 18.19
C GLY A 135 15.62 -16.10 18.74
N ASP A 136 15.44 -16.12 20.06
CA ASP A 136 14.24 -15.58 20.72
C ASP A 136 14.05 -14.05 20.63
N LYS A 137 15.02 -13.33 20.07
CA LYS A 137 14.97 -11.87 19.87
C LYS A 137 14.54 -11.46 18.46
N MET A 138 13.83 -12.33 17.78
CA MET A 138 13.33 -12.04 16.41
C MET A 138 12.43 -10.80 16.41
N ILE A 139 12.75 -9.82 15.58
CA ILE A 139 11.96 -8.59 15.43
C ILE A 139 10.76 -8.80 14.49
N GLY A 140 10.76 -9.89 13.72
CA GLY A 140 9.59 -10.36 12.96
C GLY A 140 9.03 -9.42 11.90
N THR A 141 9.83 -8.53 11.35
CA THR A 141 9.35 -7.51 10.38
C THR A 141 9.31 -8.01 8.95
N THR A 142 10.05 -9.05 8.59
CA THR A 142 10.24 -9.49 7.19
C THR A 142 9.44 -10.75 6.83
N LYS A 143 8.97 -11.48 7.82
CA LYS A 143 8.15 -12.70 7.66
C LYS A 143 6.69 -12.43 8.00
N LYS A 144 6.02 -11.62 7.23
CA LYS A 144 4.55 -11.65 7.24
C LYS A 144 4.02 -12.03 5.88
#